data_9b3d68a73991cc3de7929fb77ef4c80d
#
_entry.id   9b3d68a73991cc3de7929fb77ef4c80d
#
_cell.length_a   1.000
_cell.length_b   1.000
_cell.length_c   1.000
_cell.angle_alpha   90.00
_cell.angle_beta   90.00
_cell.angle_gamma   90.00
#
_symmetry.space_group_name_H-M   'P 1'
#
loop_
_entity.id
_entity.type
_entity.pdbx_description
1 polymer ?
#
loop_
_entity_poly.entity_id
_entity_poly.type
_entity_poly.pdbx_seq_one_letter_code
_entity_poly.pdbx_strand_id
1 'polypeptide(L)'
;MLCYLNRGLILEQAIVSLVRDYFESLHLDNTYKNFHISVTTEHPFAELYLHDGLNASDSFPCVVITTQEDIKPPEFDDLAIQETLGIGLTEDDLTEITKTTETYINKKGIEKTRDIPGLCTVVDENTLEAIRQTIKKQDYCYGYSMRIRRKDIIGFEIWAENVQLKNEIYEQLRLFITGNLSHLLEEKYPFFDIAIFDNTIVGHRSNNYNFDFDVLLSGAHISLDIHYCVEQIVLNTELTQLSKEIITEVINHGK
;
A
#
# COMPACT_ATOMS: atom_id res chain seq x y z
N MET A 1 -29.22 11.60 -6.86
CA MET A 1 -27.89 12.21 -6.67
C MET A 1 -26.83 11.12 -6.84
N LEU A 2 -25.76 11.39 -7.61
CA LEU A 2 -24.65 10.45 -7.72
C LEU A 2 -23.67 10.67 -6.56
N CYS A 3 -23.25 9.58 -5.95
CA CYS A 3 -22.34 9.51 -4.83
C CYS A 3 -21.13 8.67 -5.21
N TYR A 4 -19.93 9.16 -4.96
CA TYR A 4 -18.67 8.48 -5.29
C TYR A 4 -17.97 8.05 -4.02
N LEU A 5 -17.56 6.78 -3.99
CA LEU A 5 -16.78 6.19 -2.93
C LEU A 5 -15.59 5.47 -3.58
N ASN A 6 -14.38 5.86 -3.22
CA ASN A 6 -13.17 5.28 -3.79
C ASN A 6 -12.44 4.51 -2.69
N ARG A 7 -12.19 3.23 -2.93
CA ARG A 7 -11.39 2.37 -2.08
C ARG A 7 -10.02 2.20 -2.71
N GLY A 8 -8.99 2.69 -2.04
CA GLY A 8 -7.62 2.72 -2.52
C GLY A 8 -6.64 2.05 -1.56
N LEU A 9 -5.46 1.76 -2.10
CA LEU A 9 -4.32 1.25 -1.35
C LEU A 9 -3.10 2.14 -1.64
N ILE A 10 -2.51 2.70 -0.60
CA ILE A 10 -1.20 3.35 -0.66
C ILE A 10 -0.17 2.26 -0.44
N LEU A 11 0.30 1.70 -1.54
CA LEU A 11 1.10 0.47 -1.57
C LEU A 11 2.41 0.61 -0.77
N GLU A 12 3.06 1.78 -0.84
CA GLU A 12 4.25 2.08 -0.05
C GLU A 12 4.04 1.87 1.45
N GLN A 13 2.96 2.45 2.00
CA GLN A 13 2.66 2.35 3.43
C GLN A 13 2.33 0.92 3.85
N ALA A 14 1.63 0.18 2.99
CA ALA A 14 1.34 -1.22 3.19
C ALA A 14 2.63 -2.04 3.28
N ILE A 15 3.54 -1.86 2.33
CA ILE A 15 4.82 -2.57 2.26
C ILE A 15 5.76 -2.16 3.40
N VAL A 16 5.86 -0.86 3.72
CA VAL A 16 6.66 -0.38 4.87
C VAL A 16 6.25 -1.08 6.16
N SER A 17 4.93 -1.20 6.40
CA SER A 17 4.45 -1.91 7.59
C SER A 17 4.92 -3.37 7.64
N LEU A 18 4.78 -4.10 6.51
CA LEU A 18 5.16 -5.51 6.43
C LEU A 18 6.67 -5.72 6.56
N VAL A 19 7.47 -4.87 5.92
CA VAL A 19 8.94 -4.93 6.00
C VAL A 19 9.43 -4.57 7.40
N ARG A 20 8.80 -3.61 8.06
CA ARG A 20 9.09 -3.25 9.45
C ARG A 20 8.80 -4.42 10.39
N ASP A 21 7.60 -5.00 10.30
CA ASP A 21 7.20 -6.16 11.12
C ASP A 21 8.17 -7.34 10.89
N TYR A 22 8.63 -7.55 9.66
CA TYR A 22 9.61 -8.58 9.33
C TYR A 22 10.95 -8.32 10.02
N PHE A 23 11.54 -7.14 9.87
CA PHE A 23 12.82 -6.83 10.51
C PHE A 23 12.74 -6.81 12.04
N GLU A 24 11.63 -6.38 12.62
CA GLU A 24 11.39 -6.47 14.06
C GLU A 24 11.32 -7.94 14.56
N SER A 25 10.84 -8.86 13.71
CA SER A 25 10.76 -10.28 14.03
C SER A 25 12.08 -11.01 13.89
N LEU A 26 13.01 -10.49 13.08
CA LEU A 26 14.33 -11.08 12.92
C LEU A 26 15.15 -10.87 14.18
N HIS A 27 15.43 -11.97 14.86
CA HIS A 27 16.53 -12.00 15.82
C HIS A 27 17.84 -12.05 15.04
N LEU A 28 18.25 -10.91 14.47
CA LEU A 28 19.54 -10.79 13.82
C LEU A 28 20.64 -11.27 14.77
N ASP A 29 21.51 -12.10 14.26
CA ASP A 29 22.50 -12.85 15.01
C ASP A 29 23.33 -11.95 15.95
N ASN A 30 23.96 -12.53 16.94
CA ASN A 30 24.63 -11.87 18.08
C ASN A 30 25.54 -10.68 17.75
N THR A 31 26.01 -10.57 16.51
CA THR A 31 26.88 -9.48 16.03
C THR A 31 26.12 -8.18 15.81
N TYR A 32 24.81 -8.23 15.56
CA TYR A 32 23.98 -7.09 15.15
C TYR A 32 22.80 -6.81 16.10
N LYS A 33 22.76 -7.42 17.27
CA LYS A 33 21.68 -7.28 18.28
C LYS A 33 21.38 -5.83 18.70
N ASN A 34 22.25 -4.88 18.38
CA ASN A 34 22.10 -3.48 18.78
C ASN A 34 21.69 -2.56 17.63
N PHE A 35 21.48 -3.08 16.41
CA PHE A 35 21.07 -2.24 15.29
C PHE A 35 19.56 -2.29 15.10
N HIS A 36 18.95 -1.14 15.20
CA HIS A 36 17.57 -0.93 14.79
C HIS A 36 17.58 -0.53 13.32
N ILE A 37 16.96 -1.36 12.46
CA ILE A 37 16.81 -1.03 11.03
C ILE A 37 15.61 -0.10 10.90
N SER A 38 15.85 1.13 10.50
CA SER A 38 14.78 2.09 10.21
C SER A 38 14.14 1.76 8.86
N VAL A 39 12.82 1.55 8.84
CA VAL A 39 12.05 1.32 7.61
C VAL A 39 11.09 2.49 7.40
N THR A 40 11.25 3.22 6.30
CA THR A 40 10.56 4.50 6.08
C THR A 40 10.21 4.71 4.60
N THR A 41 9.30 5.62 4.32
CA THR A 41 9.04 6.16 2.97
C THR A 41 9.85 7.42 2.69
N GLU A 42 10.40 8.05 3.73
CA GLU A 42 11.17 9.29 3.59
C GLU A 42 12.67 9.01 3.52
N HIS A 43 13.34 9.67 2.59
CA HIS A 43 14.78 9.51 2.45
C HIS A 43 15.49 10.16 3.63
N PRO A 44 16.33 9.43 4.40
CA PRO A 44 16.92 9.93 5.62
C PRO A 44 17.85 11.14 5.40
N PHE A 45 18.35 11.32 4.18
CA PHE A 45 19.14 12.50 3.81
C PHE A 45 18.33 13.79 3.82
N ALA A 46 17.01 13.74 3.56
CA ALA A 46 16.16 14.93 3.63
C ALA A 46 16.06 15.43 5.07
N GLU A 47 15.92 14.54 6.05
CA GLU A 47 15.89 14.89 7.47
C GLU A 47 17.24 15.43 7.94
N LEU A 48 18.35 14.82 7.49
CA LEU A 48 19.72 15.27 7.85
C LEU A 48 20.05 16.67 7.33
N TYR A 49 19.51 17.04 6.14
CA TYR A 49 19.67 18.39 5.59
C TYR A 49 18.77 19.43 6.27
N LEU A 50 17.62 19.03 6.77
CA LEU A 50 16.65 19.94 7.37
C LEU A 50 16.89 20.20 8.87
N HIS A 51 17.56 19.31 9.56
CA HIS A 51 17.81 19.36 10.98
C HIS A 51 19.32 19.37 11.28
N ASP A 52 19.90 20.57 11.42
CA ASP A 52 21.24 20.78 11.97
C ASP A 52 21.31 20.14 13.37
N GLY A 53 21.82 18.92 13.49
CA GLY A 53 22.05 18.30 14.79
C GLY A 53 21.55 16.86 14.98
N LEU A 54 20.91 16.23 13.99
CA LEU A 54 20.69 14.80 14.04
C LEU A 54 22.02 14.07 13.77
N ASN A 55 22.39 13.16 14.65
CA ASN A 55 23.53 12.29 14.41
C ASN A 55 23.18 11.34 13.25
N ALA A 56 23.93 11.38 12.16
CA ALA A 56 23.76 10.48 11.01
C ALA A 56 23.70 9.00 11.44
N SER A 57 24.40 8.63 12.52
CA SER A 57 24.39 7.29 13.11
C SER A 57 23.02 6.80 13.58
N ASP A 58 22.10 7.69 13.93
CA ASP A 58 20.78 7.30 14.46
C ASP A 58 19.78 6.95 13.34
N SER A 59 20.06 7.39 12.09
CA SER A 59 19.21 7.15 10.93
C SER A 59 19.63 5.91 10.13
N PHE A 60 20.79 5.33 10.40
CA PHE A 60 21.35 4.17 9.68
C PHE A 60 21.60 2.98 10.63
N PRO A 61 21.43 1.74 10.16
CA PRO A 61 21.01 1.34 8.81
C PRO A 61 19.53 1.59 8.55
N CYS A 62 19.18 1.86 7.30
CA CYS A 62 17.79 2.07 6.92
C CYS A 62 17.41 1.39 5.60
N VAL A 63 16.10 1.15 5.46
CA VAL A 63 15.44 0.73 4.21
C VAL A 63 14.40 1.78 3.87
N VAL A 64 14.58 2.45 2.73
CA VAL A 64 13.66 3.44 2.20
C VAL A 64 12.82 2.77 1.12
N ILE A 65 11.50 2.87 1.22
CA ILE A 65 10.56 2.26 0.29
C ILE A 65 9.76 3.39 -0.36
N THR A 66 9.88 3.50 -1.68
CA THR A 66 9.23 4.57 -2.43
C THR A 66 8.59 4.03 -3.70
N THR A 67 7.49 4.65 -4.12
CA THR A 67 6.99 4.47 -5.49
C THR A 67 7.93 5.20 -6.43
N GLN A 68 8.46 4.49 -7.40
CA GLN A 68 9.24 5.08 -8.47
C GLN A 68 8.26 5.63 -9.50
N GLU A 69 8.39 6.89 -9.84
CA GLU A 69 7.67 7.45 -10.97
C GLU A 69 8.14 6.76 -12.24
N ASP A 70 7.23 6.07 -12.93
CA ASP A 70 7.52 5.59 -14.26
C ASP A 70 7.63 6.82 -15.17
N ILE A 71 8.83 7.06 -15.72
CA ILE A 71 9.08 8.18 -16.65
C ILE A 71 8.28 7.99 -17.95
N LYS A 72 7.75 6.79 -18.18
CA LYS A 72 6.85 6.52 -19.29
C LYS A 72 5.44 6.96 -18.93
N PRO A 73 4.74 7.68 -19.82
CA PRO A 73 3.31 7.88 -19.63
C PRO A 73 2.65 6.50 -19.48
N PRO A 74 1.71 6.34 -18.55
CA PRO A 74 1.03 5.07 -18.36
C PRO A 74 0.50 4.61 -19.72
N GLU A 75 0.90 3.42 -20.14
CA GLU A 75 0.30 2.79 -21.32
C GLU A 75 -1.18 2.60 -21.01
N PHE A 76 -2.06 2.76 -21.98
CA PHE A 76 -3.52 2.68 -21.76
C PHE A 76 -3.96 1.38 -21.08
N ASP A 77 -3.16 0.33 -21.20
CA ASP A 77 -3.36 -0.95 -20.53
C ASP A 77 -3.20 -0.90 -18.99
N ASP A 78 -2.46 0.07 -18.46
CA ASP A 78 -2.23 0.22 -17.01
C ASP A 78 -3.43 0.81 -16.27
N LEU A 79 -4.38 1.43 -16.98
CA LEU A 79 -5.61 2.00 -16.46
C LEU A 79 -6.85 1.23 -16.89
N ALA A 80 -6.71 -0.03 -17.29
CA ALA A 80 -7.82 -0.82 -17.78
C ALA A 80 -8.86 -1.07 -16.69
N ILE A 81 -10.10 -0.67 -16.95
CA ILE A 81 -11.26 -1.10 -16.17
C ILE A 81 -11.38 -2.62 -16.35
N GLN A 82 -11.16 -3.37 -15.27
CA GLN A 82 -11.21 -4.83 -15.32
C GLN A 82 -12.62 -5.36 -15.25
N GLU A 83 -13.44 -4.72 -14.43
CA GLU A 83 -14.77 -5.20 -14.13
C GLU A 83 -15.69 -4.04 -13.76
N THR A 84 -16.92 -4.10 -14.26
CA THR A 84 -17.99 -3.21 -13.83
C THR A 84 -19.18 -4.06 -13.43
N LEU A 85 -19.54 -3.98 -12.15
CA LEU A 85 -20.63 -4.77 -11.56
C LEU A 85 -21.73 -3.85 -11.05
N GLY A 86 -22.99 -4.21 -11.35
CA GLY A 86 -24.13 -3.61 -10.67
C GLY A 86 -24.20 -4.09 -9.22
N ILE A 87 -24.29 -3.17 -8.27
CA ILE A 87 -24.31 -3.47 -6.84
C ILE A 87 -25.55 -2.88 -6.16
N GLY A 88 -26.00 -3.54 -5.10
CA GLY A 88 -26.92 -2.97 -4.10
C GLY A 88 -26.20 -2.98 -2.76
N LEU A 89 -25.77 -1.83 -2.29
CA LEU A 89 -24.98 -1.68 -1.07
C LEU A 89 -25.87 -1.68 0.16
N THR A 90 -25.58 -2.54 1.11
CA THR A 90 -26.21 -2.57 2.44
C THR A 90 -25.43 -1.72 3.46
N GLU A 91 -25.97 -1.54 4.67
CA GLU A 91 -25.24 -0.85 5.77
C GLU A 91 -24.01 -1.65 6.21
N ASP A 92 -24.10 -2.99 6.18
CA ASP A 92 -22.96 -3.84 6.55
C ASP A 92 -21.84 -3.73 5.51
N ASP A 93 -22.20 -3.75 4.20
CA ASP A 93 -21.24 -3.54 3.12
C ASP A 93 -20.58 -2.16 3.22
N LEU A 94 -21.39 -1.12 3.49
CA LEU A 94 -20.88 0.25 3.64
C LEU A 94 -19.90 0.34 4.82
N THR A 95 -20.22 -0.30 5.93
CA THR A 95 -19.37 -0.35 7.12
C THR A 95 -18.06 -1.06 6.83
N GLU A 96 -18.10 -2.17 6.11
CA GLU A 96 -16.90 -2.92 5.73
C GLU A 96 -16.02 -2.12 4.76
N ILE A 97 -16.61 -1.50 3.74
CA ILE A 97 -15.88 -0.69 2.75
C ILE A 97 -15.23 0.54 3.38
N THR A 98 -15.91 1.17 4.33
CA THR A 98 -15.39 2.37 5.03
C THR A 98 -14.48 2.04 6.21
N LYS A 99 -14.33 0.77 6.56
CA LYS A 99 -13.48 0.34 7.67
C LYS A 99 -12.01 0.45 7.28
N THR A 100 -11.32 1.39 7.90
CA THR A 100 -9.87 1.63 7.73
C THR A 100 -9.03 1.18 8.92
N THR A 101 -9.68 0.59 9.95
CA THR A 101 -9.02 0.20 11.20
C THR A 101 -9.13 -1.29 11.47
N GLU A 102 -8.12 -1.85 12.09
CA GLU A 102 -8.09 -3.23 12.59
C GLU A 102 -7.87 -3.29 14.10
N THR A 103 -8.38 -4.33 14.71
CA THR A 103 -8.15 -4.62 16.13
C THR A 103 -7.01 -5.60 16.27
N TYR A 104 -6.05 -5.33 17.14
CA TYR A 104 -4.92 -6.20 17.43
C TYR A 104 -4.65 -6.32 18.92
N ILE A 105 -4.05 -7.43 19.32
CA ILE A 105 -3.63 -7.66 20.71
C ILE A 105 -2.16 -7.27 20.84
N ASN A 106 -1.87 -6.27 21.70
CA ASN A 106 -0.51 -5.82 21.92
C ASN A 106 0.32 -6.87 22.74
N LYS A 107 1.65 -6.62 22.86
CA LYS A 107 2.57 -7.48 23.65
C LYS A 107 2.18 -7.65 25.13
N LYS A 108 1.24 -6.86 25.65
CA LYS A 108 0.71 -6.94 27.02
C LYS A 108 -0.64 -7.66 27.11
N GLY A 109 -1.12 -8.26 26.01
CA GLY A 109 -2.41 -8.93 25.95
C GLY A 109 -3.61 -7.98 25.94
N ILE A 110 -3.41 -6.68 25.67
CA ILE A 110 -4.47 -5.67 25.65
C ILE A 110 -4.89 -5.46 24.19
N GLU A 111 -6.19 -5.53 23.96
CA GLU A 111 -6.80 -5.22 22.67
C GLU A 111 -6.67 -3.72 22.37
N LYS A 112 -6.23 -3.38 21.17
CA LYS A 112 -6.08 -2.01 20.67
C LYS A 112 -6.52 -1.94 19.22
N THR A 113 -6.93 -0.75 18.80
CA THR A 113 -7.29 -0.44 17.42
C THR A 113 -6.17 0.37 16.79
N ARG A 114 -5.86 0.08 15.53
CA ARG A 114 -4.92 0.87 14.71
C ARG A 114 -5.47 0.99 13.28
N ASP A 115 -5.01 1.99 12.57
CA ASP A 115 -5.27 2.09 11.14
C ASP A 115 -4.60 0.92 10.39
N ILE A 116 -5.29 0.39 9.38
CA ILE A 116 -4.71 -0.60 8.46
C ILE A 116 -3.75 0.16 7.55
N PRO A 117 -2.44 -0.12 7.59
CA PRO A 117 -1.45 0.66 6.86
C PRO A 117 -1.74 0.67 5.36
N GLY A 118 -1.77 1.86 4.78
CA GLY A 118 -1.99 2.07 3.35
C GLY A 118 -3.44 1.95 2.87
N LEU A 119 -4.36 1.40 3.66
CA LEU A 119 -5.76 1.34 3.28
C LEU A 119 -6.40 2.72 3.38
N CYS A 120 -7.02 3.18 2.30
CA CYS A 120 -7.74 4.44 2.29
C CYS A 120 -9.12 4.30 1.62
N THR A 121 -10.09 4.98 2.19
CA THR A 121 -11.42 5.16 1.58
C THR A 121 -11.67 6.65 1.48
N VAL A 122 -11.93 7.12 0.26
CA VAL A 122 -12.19 8.54 0.00
C VAL A 122 -13.68 8.71 -0.24
N VAL A 123 -14.34 9.30 0.74
CA VAL A 123 -15.75 9.69 0.68
C VAL A 123 -15.96 10.89 1.61
N ASP A 124 -16.74 11.87 1.19
CA ASP A 124 -17.11 12.98 2.07
C ASP A 124 -18.26 12.60 3.00
N GLU A 125 -18.33 13.23 4.17
CA GLU A 125 -19.33 12.91 5.20
C GLU A 125 -20.77 13.12 4.74
N ASN A 126 -21.04 14.15 3.91
CA ASN A 126 -22.38 14.41 3.39
C ASN A 126 -22.82 13.32 2.43
N THR A 127 -21.91 12.86 1.57
CA THR A 127 -22.13 11.72 0.67
C THR A 127 -22.40 10.45 1.48
N LEU A 128 -21.61 10.18 2.50
CA LEU A 128 -21.77 9.01 3.36
C LEU A 128 -23.14 9.02 4.07
N GLU A 129 -23.57 10.17 4.60
CA GLU A 129 -24.86 10.32 5.25
C GLU A 129 -26.02 10.15 4.24
N ALA A 130 -25.90 10.69 3.02
CA ALA A 130 -26.90 10.51 1.97
C ALA A 130 -27.07 9.04 1.58
N ILE A 131 -25.97 8.29 1.49
CA ILE A 131 -25.98 6.84 1.23
C ILE A 131 -26.71 6.11 2.37
N ARG A 132 -26.35 6.38 3.63
CA ARG A 132 -26.99 5.79 4.82
C ARG A 132 -28.47 6.07 4.89
N GLN A 133 -28.90 7.31 4.61
CA GLN A 133 -30.31 7.67 4.58
C GLN A 133 -31.06 6.92 3.49
N THR A 134 -30.42 6.68 2.34
CA THR A 134 -31.02 5.89 1.25
C THR A 134 -31.17 4.44 1.65
N ILE A 135 -30.13 3.84 2.25
CA ILE A 135 -30.20 2.46 2.75
C ILE A 135 -31.30 2.30 3.79
N LYS A 136 -31.44 3.22 4.74
CA LYS A 136 -32.52 3.20 5.74
C LYS A 136 -33.91 3.26 5.14
N LYS A 137 -34.09 3.84 3.95
CA LYS A 137 -35.39 3.96 3.27
C LYS A 137 -35.73 2.80 2.37
N GLN A 138 -34.71 2.17 1.78
CA GLN A 138 -34.89 1.22 0.67
C GLN A 138 -34.17 -0.12 0.91
N ASP A 139 -33.54 -0.32 2.08
CA ASP A 139 -32.67 -1.44 2.46
C ASP A 139 -31.36 -1.52 1.67
N TYR A 140 -31.26 -0.85 0.52
CA TYR A 140 -30.09 -0.83 -0.36
C TYR A 140 -29.88 0.55 -0.98
N CYS A 141 -28.62 0.90 -1.24
CA CYS A 141 -28.26 1.97 -2.16
C CYS A 141 -27.69 1.36 -3.44
N TYR A 142 -28.34 1.59 -4.58
CA TYR A 142 -27.98 0.96 -5.84
C TYR A 142 -26.98 1.78 -6.63
N GLY A 143 -26.12 1.08 -7.35
CA GLY A 143 -25.10 1.68 -8.18
C GLY A 143 -24.27 0.63 -8.92
N TYR A 144 -23.03 0.98 -9.19
CA TYR A 144 -22.07 0.07 -9.80
C TYR A 144 -20.69 0.26 -9.15
N SER A 145 -19.94 -0.84 -9.11
CA SER A 145 -18.54 -0.87 -8.73
C SER A 145 -17.68 -1.07 -9.97
N MET A 146 -16.62 -0.31 -10.09
CA MET A 146 -15.60 -0.46 -11.11
C MET A 146 -14.28 -0.82 -10.45
N ARG A 147 -13.69 -1.94 -10.88
CA ARG A 147 -12.33 -2.33 -10.50
C ARG A 147 -11.36 -1.86 -11.58
N ILE A 148 -10.39 -1.06 -11.17
CA ILE A 148 -9.40 -0.45 -12.04
C ILE A 148 -8.04 -1.03 -11.68
N ARG A 149 -7.38 -1.68 -12.66
CA ARG A 149 -6.01 -2.18 -12.48
C ARG A 149 -5.04 -1.02 -12.47
N ARG A 150 -4.11 -1.06 -11.54
CA ARG A 150 -2.95 -0.17 -11.45
C ARG A 150 -1.65 -0.96 -11.47
N LYS A 151 -0.61 -0.30 -11.91
CA LYS A 151 0.75 -0.80 -11.88
C LYS A 151 1.63 0.25 -11.22
N ASP A 152 2.33 -0.13 -10.17
CA ASP A 152 3.31 0.71 -9.51
C ASP A 152 4.67 0.00 -9.45
N ILE A 153 5.73 0.77 -9.62
CA ILE A 153 7.10 0.29 -9.43
C ILE A 153 7.54 0.72 -8.04
N ILE A 154 7.79 -0.25 -7.16
CA ILE A 154 8.24 0.01 -5.80
C ILE A 154 9.76 -0.19 -5.71
N GLY A 155 10.46 0.87 -5.33
CA GLY A 155 11.90 0.86 -5.05
C GLY A 155 12.17 0.65 -3.57
N PHE A 156 13.16 -0.20 -3.28
CA PHE A 156 13.70 -0.40 -1.94
C PHE A 156 15.17 0.04 -1.97
N GLU A 157 15.49 1.10 -1.26
CA GLU A 157 16.84 1.58 -1.10
C GLU A 157 17.36 1.20 0.29
N ILE A 158 18.49 0.54 0.33
CA ILE A 158 19.13 0.07 1.55
C ILE A 158 20.39 0.91 1.75
N TRP A 159 20.53 1.50 2.92
CA TRP A 159 21.68 2.32 3.27
C TRP A 159 22.27 1.89 4.60
N ALA A 160 23.58 1.70 4.65
CA ALA A 160 24.31 1.37 5.88
C ALA A 160 25.75 1.89 5.83
N GLU A 161 26.33 2.17 7.00
CA GLU A 161 27.70 2.59 7.16
C GLU A 161 28.71 1.48 6.83
N ASN A 162 28.27 0.23 6.92
CA ASN A 162 29.11 -0.94 6.72
C ASN A 162 28.60 -1.78 5.53
N VAL A 163 29.48 -2.08 4.58
CA VAL A 163 29.19 -2.91 3.39
C VAL A 163 28.64 -4.29 3.77
N GLN A 164 29.17 -4.92 4.82
CA GLN A 164 28.72 -6.23 5.26
C GLN A 164 27.29 -6.16 5.79
N LEU A 165 26.98 -5.19 6.64
CA LEU A 165 25.63 -4.96 7.16
C LEU A 165 24.64 -4.66 6.04
N LYS A 166 25.01 -3.80 5.08
CA LYS A 166 24.20 -3.54 3.88
C LYS A 166 23.88 -4.84 3.13
N ASN A 167 24.89 -5.69 2.91
CA ASN A 167 24.69 -6.96 2.18
C ASN A 167 23.78 -7.91 2.95
N GLU A 168 23.89 -7.98 4.27
CA GLU A 168 23.00 -8.81 5.10
C GLU A 168 21.56 -8.31 5.05
N ILE A 169 21.33 -7.01 5.20
CA ILE A 169 19.99 -6.42 5.07
C ILE A 169 19.42 -6.70 3.68
N TYR A 170 20.25 -6.54 2.64
CA TYR A 170 19.84 -6.81 1.27
C TYR A 170 19.40 -8.27 1.08
N GLU A 171 20.18 -9.24 1.54
CA GLU A 171 19.82 -10.66 1.40
C GLU A 171 18.57 -11.01 2.23
N GLN A 172 18.43 -10.47 3.43
CA GLN A 172 17.21 -10.68 4.23
C GLN A 172 15.98 -10.07 3.56
N LEU A 173 16.08 -8.84 3.06
CA LEU A 173 14.99 -8.19 2.34
C LEU A 173 14.64 -8.95 1.05
N ARG A 174 15.63 -9.41 0.32
CA ARG A 174 15.44 -10.23 -0.89
C ARG A 174 14.70 -11.53 -0.57
N LEU A 175 15.10 -12.24 0.48
CA LEU A 175 14.40 -13.46 0.94
C LEU A 175 12.95 -13.17 1.34
N PHE A 176 12.71 -12.08 2.04
CA PHE A 176 11.38 -11.65 2.42
C PHE A 176 10.51 -11.35 1.19
N ILE A 177 11.03 -10.56 0.25
CA ILE A 177 10.33 -10.20 -0.98
C ILE A 177 9.97 -11.44 -1.80
N THR A 178 10.94 -12.34 -2.01
CA THR A 178 10.72 -13.54 -2.84
C THR A 178 9.89 -14.62 -2.17
N GLY A 179 9.94 -14.73 -0.86
CA GLY A 179 9.28 -15.80 -0.11
C GLY A 179 7.94 -15.45 0.50
N ASN A 180 7.76 -14.22 0.96
CA ASN A 180 6.67 -13.89 1.86
C ASN A 180 5.82 -12.68 1.42
N LEU A 181 6.40 -11.69 0.75
CA LEU A 181 5.74 -10.40 0.54
C LEU A 181 4.42 -10.54 -0.24
N SER A 182 4.40 -11.31 -1.33
CA SER A 182 3.17 -11.52 -2.13
C SER A 182 2.06 -12.10 -1.29
N HIS A 183 2.36 -13.20 -0.57
CA HIS A 183 1.38 -13.88 0.27
C HIS A 183 0.84 -12.98 1.39
N LEU A 184 1.70 -12.22 2.06
CA LEU A 184 1.28 -11.30 3.13
C LEU A 184 0.43 -10.14 2.61
N LEU A 185 0.74 -9.64 1.41
CA LEU A 185 -0.08 -8.61 0.77
C LEU A 185 -1.45 -9.16 0.38
N GLU A 186 -1.52 -10.35 -0.20
CA GLU A 186 -2.78 -11.01 -0.55
C GLU A 186 -3.63 -11.31 0.69
N GLU A 187 -3.03 -11.81 1.77
CA GLU A 187 -3.72 -12.10 3.01
C GLU A 187 -4.27 -10.84 3.70
N LYS A 188 -3.45 -9.79 3.77
CA LYS A 188 -3.81 -8.56 4.47
C LYS A 188 -4.72 -7.65 3.66
N TYR A 189 -4.61 -7.70 2.34
CA TYR A 189 -5.33 -6.82 1.41
C TYR A 189 -6.05 -7.61 0.30
N PRO A 190 -6.91 -8.58 0.61
CA PRO A 190 -7.47 -9.51 -0.36
C PRO A 190 -8.32 -8.83 -1.45
N PHE A 191 -8.87 -7.65 -1.16
CA PHE A 191 -9.69 -6.89 -2.10
C PHE A 191 -8.93 -6.31 -3.29
N PHE A 192 -7.62 -6.13 -3.15
CA PHE A 192 -6.84 -5.38 -4.12
C PHE A 192 -6.20 -6.27 -5.18
N ASP A 193 -6.35 -7.59 -5.11
CA ASP A 193 -5.86 -8.55 -6.11
C ASP A 193 -4.40 -8.25 -6.50
N ILE A 194 -3.55 -8.18 -5.48
CA ILE A 194 -2.17 -7.73 -5.61
C ILE A 194 -1.33 -8.85 -6.22
N ALA A 195 -0.66 -8.56 -7.32
CA ALA A 195 0.27 -9.48 -7.97
C ALA A 195 1.63 -8.81 -8.16
N ILE A 196 2.68 -9.48 -7.72
CA ILE A 196 4.05 -9.05 -7.95
C ILE A 196 4.50 -9.69 -9.26
N PHE A 197 4.68 -8.86 -10.29
CA PHE A 197 5.20 -9.28 -11.59
C PHE A 197 6.67 -8.90 -11.64
N ASP A 198 7.45 -9.86 -12.09
CA ASP A 198 8.88 -9.70 -12.36
C ASP A 198 9.65 -9.12 -11.16
N ASN A 199 10.23 -10.03 -10.37
CA ASN A 199 11.25 -9.67 -9.40
C ASN A 199 12.50 -9.19 -10.16
N THR A 200 12.39 -8.06 -10.85
CA THR A 200 13.55 -7.44 -11.47
C THR A 200 14.43 -6.90 -10.36
N ILE A 201 15.13 -7.78 -9.68
CA ILE A 201 16.21 -7.43 -8.78
C ILE A 201 17.27 -6.77 -9.64
N VAL A 202 17.10 -5.48 -9.86
CA VAL A 202 18.10 -4.67 -10.58
C VAL A 202 19.34 -4.65 -9.72
N GLY A 203 20.32 -5.34 -10.18
CA GLY A 203 21.55 -5.73 -9.58
C GLY A 203 22.19 -4.80 -8.55
N HIS A 204 22.93 -5.40 -7.64
CA HIS A 204 23.87 -4.76 -6.75
C HIS A 204 24.65 -3.66 -7.45
N ARG A 205 24.23 -2.44 -7.34
CA ARG A 205 25.13 -1.30 -7.43
C ARG A 205 25.47 -0.91 -6.00
N SER A 206 26.51 -1.51 -5.47
CA SER A 206 27.15 -0.98 -4.28
C SER A 206 27.79 0.34 -4.66
N ASN A 207 27.06 1.41 -4.56
CA ASN A 207 27.59 2.73 -4.71
C ASN A 207 28.06 3.15 -3.32
N ASN A 208 29.37 3.34 -3.16
CA ASN A 208 29.89 4.07 -2.03
C ASN A 208 29.64 5.54 -2.34
N TYR A 209 28.66 6.13 -1.68
CA TYR A 209 28.42 7.57 -1.79
C TYR A 209 29.26 8.27 -0.72
N ASN A 210 30.12 9.16 -1.17
CA ASN A 210 30.77 10.13 -0.31
C ASN A 210 29.84 11.35 -0.27
N PHE A 211 29.00 11.40 0.73
CA PHE A 211 28.23 12.61 1.02
C PHE A 211 29.18 13.59 1.71
N ASP A 212 28.86 14.90 1.68
CA ASP A 212 29.57 15.93 2.45
C ASP A 212 29.51 15.73 3.99
N PHE A 213 29.04 14.56 4.41
CA PHE A 213 29.10 14.06 5.77
C PHE A 213 30.37 13.22 5.95
N ASP A 214 30.98 13.28 7.12
CA ASP A 214 32.16 12.50 7.49
C ASP A 214 31.92 10.97 7.52
N VAL A 215 30.82 10.50 7.00
CA VAL A 215 30.40 9.09 7.02
C VAL A 215 30.33 8.53 5.60
N LEU A 216 31.01 7.44 5.36
CA LEU A 216 30.97 6.69 4.11
C LEU A 216 29.77 5.73 4.16
N LEU A 217 28.77 5.96 3.33
CA LEU A 217 27.58 5.10 3.23
C LEU A 217 27.65 4.18 2.03
N SER A 218 27.23 2.92 2.24
CA SER A 218 27.07 1.92 1.20
C SER A 218 25.59 1.71 0.92
N GLY A 219 25.19 1.79 -0.35
CA GLY A 219 23.82 1.61 -0.78
C GLY A 219 23.58 0.34 -1.60
N ALA A 220 22.35 -0.17 -1.60
CA ALA A 220 21.86 -1.18 -2.50
C ALA A 220 20.39 -0.83 -2.88
N HIS A 221 19.93 -1.36 -4.01
CA HIS A 221 18.59 -1.07 -4.53
C HIS A 221 17.92 -2.35 -5.03
N ILE A 222 16.62 -2.48 -4.73
CA ILE A 222 15.74 -3.51 -5.29
C ILE A 222 14.52 -2.80 -5.88
N SER A 223 14.04 -3.23 -7.03
CA SER A 223 12.84 -2.69 -7.67
C SER A 223 11.85 -3.80 -7.97
N LEU A 224 10.57 -3.56 -7.72
CA LEU A 224 9.49 -4.51 -7.96
C LEU A 224 8.38 -3.87 -8.76
N ASP A 225 7.89 -4.57 -9.77
CA ASP A 225 6.65 -4.25 -10.48
C ASP A 225 5.48 -4.90 -9.73
N ILE A 226 4.56 -4.08 -9.25
CA ILE A 226 3.39 -4.57 -8.51
C ILE A 226 2.13 -4.10 -9.21
N HIS A 227 1.28 -5.07 -9.57
CA HIS A 227 -0.04 -4.82 -10.10
C HIS A 227 -1.08 -5.02 -9.02
N TYR A 228 -2.06 -4.13 -8.95
CA TYR A 228 -3.15 -4.22 -7.99
C TYR A 228 -4.41 -3.55 -8.52
N CYS A 229 -5.56 -3.87 -7.94
CA CYS A 229 -6.83 -3.27 -8.31
C CYS A 229 -7.24 -2.25 -7.27
N VAL A 230 -7.71 -1.09 -7.69
CA VAL A 230 -8.46 -0.15 -6.86
C VAL A 230 -9.94 -0.20 -7.25
N GLU A 231 -10.81 0.16 -6.32
CA GLU A 231 -12.24 0.11 -6.53
C GLU A 231 -12.85 1.51 -6.49
N GLN A 232 -13.63 1.85 -7.50
CA GLN A 232 -14.49 3.01 -7.51
C GLN A 232 -15.96 2.57 -7.49
N ILE A 233 -16.67 2.97 -6.47
CA ILE A 233 -18.09 2.69 -6.31
C ILE A 233 -18.87 3.97 -6.61
N VAL A 234 -19.81 3.88 -7.54
CA VAL A 234 -20.71 4.98 -7.90
C VAL A 234 -22.12 4.58 -7.55
N LEU A 235 -22.71 5.27 -6.59
CA LEU A 235 -24.05 5.02 -6.07
C LEU A 235 -24.99 6.12 -6.51
N ASN A 236 -26.26 5.76 -6.70
CA ASN A 236 -27.31 6.73 -6.98
C ASN A 236 -28.41 6.62 -5.93
N THR A 237 -28.54 7.64 -5.09
CA THR A 237 -29.51 7.69 -3.98
C THR A 237 -30.98 7.78 -4.46
N GLU A 238 -31.22 7.99 -5.74
CA GLU A 238 -32.55 8.08 -6.34
C GLU A 238 -32.98 6.80 -7.07
N LEU A 239 -32.07 5.83 -7.24
CA LEU A 239 -32.37 4.54 -7.86
C LEU A 239 -33.15 3.63 -6.90
N THR A 240 -34.24 3.08 -7.40
CA THR A 240 -35.03 2.06 -6.73
C THR A 240 -34.74 0.66 -7.30
N GLN A 241 -35.22 -0.38 -6.65
CA GLN A 241 -35.02 -1.78 -7.07
C GLN A 241 -35.42 -2.08 -8.53
N LEU A 242 -36.47 -1.42 -9.04
CA LEU A 242 -36.92 -1.56 -10.44
C LEU A 242 -35.85 -1.09 -11.46
N SER A 243 -34.94 -0.20 -11.05
CA SER A 243 -33.91 0.34 -11.94
C SER A 243 -32.69 -0.59 -12.05
N LYS A 244 -32.59 -1.60 -11.20
CA LYS A 244 -31.44 -2.54 -11.19
C LYS A 244 -31.36 -3.36 -12.48
N GLU A 245 -32.51 -3.81 -12.99
CA GLU A 245 -32.60 -4.58 -14.24
C GLU A 245 -32.11 -3.75 -15.43
N ILE A 246 -32.50 -2.46 -15.47
CA ILE A 246 -32.15 -1.52 -16.54
C ILE A 246 -30.63 -1.27 -16.56
N ILE A 247 -29.97 -1.12 -15.39
CA ILE A 247 -28.53 -0.90 -15.30
C ILE A 247 -27.78 -2.12 -15.82
N THR A 248 -28.22 -3.32 -15.49
CA THR A 248 -27.61 -4.58 -15.96
C THR A 248 -27.74 -4.71 -17.49
N GLU A 249 -28.84 -4.29 -18.07
CA GLU A 249 -29.05 -4.29 -19.53
C GLU A 249 -28.14 -3.26 -20.23
N VAL A 250 -28.01 -2.04 -19.70
CA VAL A 250 -27.18 -0.98 -20.28
C VAL A 250 -25.70 -1.36 -20.28
N ILE A 251 -25.21 -2.00 -19.21
CA ILE A 251 -23.84 -2.50 -19.12
C ILE A 251 -23.57 -3.63 -20.13
N ASN A 252 -24.56 -4.50 -20.36
CA ASN A 252 -24.43 -5.63 -21.30
C ASN A 252 -24.55 -5.22 -22.78
N HIS A 253 -25.21 -4.11 -23.09
CA HIS A 253 -25.37 -3.58 -24.45
C HIS A 253 -24.29 -2.58 -24.87
N GLY A 254 -23.41 -2.18 -23.95
CA GLY A 254 -22.28 -1.27 -24.19
C GLY A 254 -20.98 -1.98 -24.62
N LYS A 255 -21.04 -3.26 -24.98
CA LYS A 255 -19.91 -4.05 -25.48
C LYS A 255 -19.94 -4.16 -27.01
#